data_61ba3f332f9921269a8d6e4f919fc22e
#
_entry.id   61ba3f332f9921269a8d6e4f919fc22e
#
_cell.length_a   1.000
_cell.length_b   1.000
_cell.length_c   1.000
_cell.angle_alpha   90.00
_cell.angle_beta   90.00
_cell.angle_gamma   90.00
#
_symmetry.space_group_name_H-M   'P 1'
#
loop_
_entity.id
_entity.type
_entity.pdbx_description
1 polymer ?
#
loop_
_entity_poly.entity_id
_entity_poly.type
_entity_poly.pdbx_seq_one_letter_code
_entity_poly.pdbx_strand_id
1 'polypeptide(L)'
;MSKTGKTFLCAALTGAMVLTAAGAADGTGGLSPQGARAYTEILDTAVSICGSERIGADGLWDGICLARLIDFDGDGTPELYYAGAAADGPFFQRLFTYADGKAVQLDIPDEVSNFGTDVSPAARLFVGEGRAYLVDGHEVIMSGKPVTYYSKQGNSAAAALTYTETLGEFPNEAEHICTLDGESISYAGLQAALDDFTAGMTEASYSFWASAGVGESPAGTVAATRQALRTLTNPTAQVSTHRVTVDGKAAAPAAYEINGNNYCKLRDIAQLLRGTAAQFEVTWNGAAQRIDLTDGAGYTSVGGELAALPTGGKAAELTGASVYLDGRQLDLTAYNIADNNYFKLRDLGAALDFGVTWDNGTRTVAIDTDAPYAAE
;
A
#
# COMPACT_ATOMS: atom_id res chain seq x y z
N MET A 1 -4.02 -46.32 37.67
CA MET A 1 -2.81 -45.47 37.64
C MET A 1 -2.99 -44.54 36.47
N SER A 2 -3.08 -43.29 36.80
CA SER A 2 -3.56 -42.20 35.98
C SER A 2 -2.62 -41.86 34.80
N LYS A 3 -3.15 -41.88 33.58
CA LYS A 3 -2.49 -41.25 32.40
C LYS A 3 -3.02 -39.82 32.29
N THR A 4 -2.24 -38.88 32.77
CA THR A 4 -2.44 -37.47 32.47
C THR A 4 -1.92 -37.16 31.05
N GLY A 5 -2.80 -37.23 30.09
CA GLY A 5 -2.57 -36.66 28.77
C GLY A 5 -2.57 -35.13 28.90
N LYS A 6 -1.46 -34.49 28.61
CA LYS A 6 -1.42 -33.04 28.38
C LYS A 6 -2.05 -32.78 27.00
N THR A 7 -3.31 -32.43 27.06
CA THR A 7 -4.01 -31.84 25.89
C THR A 7 -3.40 -30.45 25.70
N PHE A 8 -2.67 -30.26 24.60
CA PHE A 8 -2.35 -28.92 24.14
C PHE A 8 -3.66 -28.25 23.76
N LEU A 9 -4.04 -27.33 24.60
CA LEU A 9 -5.19 -26.46 24.38
C LEU A 9 -4.76 -25.44 23.33
N CYS A 10 -5.06 -25.72 22.06
CA CYS A 10 -5.14 -24.68 21.05
C CYS A 10 -6.25 -23.73 21.53
N ALA A 11 -5.89 -22.61 22.10
CA ALA A 11 -6.84 -21.58 22.47
C ALA A 11 -7.44 -21.05 21.17
N ALA A 12 -8.57 -21.61 20.75
CA ALA A 12 -9.46 -20.99 19.81
C ALA A 12 -9.94 -19.68 20.44
N LEU A 13 -9.25 -18.58 20.17
CA LEU A 13 -9.84 -17.26 20.29
C LEU A 13 -10.89 -17.14 19.18
N THR A 14 -12.11 -17.62 19.47
CA THR A 14 -13.31 -17.19 18.80
C THR A 14 -13.63 -15.75 19.23
N GLY A 15 -12.81 -14.84 18.83
CA GLY A 15 -13.16 -13.45 18.65
C GLY A 15 -13.11 -13.26 17.15
N ALA A 16 -14.22 -12.91 16.53
CA ALA A 16 -14.22 -12.20 15.27
C ALA A 16 -13.50 -10.88 15.57
N MET A 17 -12.17 -10.90 15.63
CA MET A 17 -11.39 -9.75 15.26
C MET A 17 -11.62 -9.67 13.74
N VAL A 18 -12.65 -8.89 13.39
CA VAL A 18 -12.44 -7.98 12.31
C VAL A 18 -11.08 -7.37 12.65
N LEU A 19 -9.99 -7.85 12.03
CA LEU A 19 -8.84 -7.03 11.81
C LEU A 19 -9.38 -5.88 10.96
N THR A 20 -10.09 -4.98 11.65
CA THR A 20 -9.99 -3.61 11.22
C THR A 20 -8.49 -3.44 11.10
N ALA A 21 -8.07 -3.17 9.94
CA ALA A 21 -6.78 -2.63 9.57
C ALA A 21 -6.34 -1.53 10.57
N ALA A 22 -6.18 -1.87 11.83
CA ALA A 22 -5.82 -0.98 12.92
C ALA A 22 -4.32 -0.94 13.15
N GLY A 23 -3.59 -1.66 12.32
CA GLY A 23 -2.15 -1.45 12.13
C GLY A 23 -1.84 -1.08 10.69
N ALA A 24 -2.82 -1.26 9.81
CA ALA A 24 -2.88 -0.66 8.50
C ALA A 24 -4.09 0.28 8.56
N ALA A 25 -4.20 1.10 9.61
CA ALA A 25 -5.31 2.02 9.78
C ALA A 25 -5.56 2.78 8.50
N ASP A 26 -4.61 2.72 7.66
CA ASP A 26 -4.72 3.04 6.28
C ASP A 26 -3.57 2.28 5.62
N GLY A 27 -3.75 1.02 5.25
CA GLY A 27 -2.78 0.22 4.48
C GLY A 27 -2.29 0.90 3.20
N THR A 28 -2.55 2.17 3.09
CA THR A 28 -2.17 3.12 2.07
C THR A 28 -1.12 4.12 2.58
N GLY A 29 -0.63 4.00 3.82
CA GLY A 29 0.37 4.91 4.38
C GLY A 29 1.53 5.07 3.40
N GLY A 30 1.93 6.28 3.04
CA GLY A 30 3.00 6.53 2.08
C GLY A 30 2.71 6.22 0.61
N LEU A 31 1.72 5.38 0.29
CA LEU A 31 1.37 5.06 -1.11
C LEU A 31 0.76 6.28 -1.81
N SER A 32 1.37 6.68 -2.91
CA SER A 32 0.84 7.77 -3.74
C SER A 32 -0.44 7.34 -4.47
N PRO A 33 -1.31 8.28 -4.87
CA PRO A 33 -2.46 7.97 -5.72
C PRO A 33 -2.09 7.31 -7.05
N GLN A 34 -0.93 7.64 -7.61
CA GLN A 34 -0.39 6.99 -8.81
C GLN A 34 -0.02 5.54 -8.53
N GLY A 35 0.62 5.24 -7.38
CA GLY A 35 0.89 3.89 -6.92
C GLY A 35 -0.39 3.09 -6.69
N ALA A 36 -1.39 3.71 -6.04
CA ALA A 36 -2.70 3.10 -5.82
C ALA A 36 -3.41 2.78 -7.14
N ARG A 37 -3.30 3.64 -8.16
CA ARG A 37 -3.83 3.37 -9.50
C ARG A 37 -3.11 2.18 -10.14
N ALA A 38 -1.78 2.16 -10.11
CA ALA A 38 -0.99 1.07 -10.67
C ALA A 38 -1.33 -0.28 -10.00
N TYR A 39 -1.47 -0.30 -8.68
CA TYR A 39 -1.88 -1.50 -7.96
C TYR A 39 -3.32 -1.93 -8.28
N THR A 40 -4.24 -0.97 -8.49
CA THR A 40 -5.60 -1.28 -8.94
C THR A 40 -5.58 -1.96 -10.30
N GLU A 41 -4.81 -1.43 -11.26
CA GLU A 41 -4.70 -2.00 -12.62
C GLU A 41 -4.10 -3.42 -12.59
N ILE A 42 -3.10 -3.67 -11.73
CA ILE A 42 -2.52 -5.00 -11.53
C ILE A 42 -3.57 -5.98 -10.96
N LEU A 43 -4.26 -5.59 -9.88
CA LEU A 43 -5.24 -6.43 -9.22
C LEU A 43 -6.44 -6.71 -10.13
N ASP A 44 -6.90 -5.72 -10.89
CA ASP A 44 -7.99 -5.89 -11.85
C ASP A 44 -7.57 -6.79 -13.03
N THR A 45 -6.33 -6.68 -13.50
CA THR A 45 -5.77 -7.58 -14.52
C THR A 45 -5.69 -9.00 -13.99
N ALA A 46 -5.19 -9.22 -12.79
CA ALA A 46 -5.12 -10.53 -12.17
C ALA A 46 -6.51 -11.16 -12.03
N VAL A 47 -7.50 -10.40 -11.57
CA VAL A 47 -8.90 -10.86 -11.47
C VAL A 47 -9.51 -11.12 -12.85
N SER A 48 -9.17 -10.33 -13.88
CA SER A 48 -9.66 -10.58 -15.25
C SER A 48 -9.13 -11.90 -15.82
N ILE A 49 -7.90 -12.28 -15.47
CA ILE A 49 -7.25 -13.52 -15.95
C ILE A 49 -7.70 -14.75 -15.15
N CYS A 50 -7.66 -14.67 -13.82
CA CYS A 50 -7.90 -15.81 -12.94
C CYS A 50 -9.35 -15.91 -12.44
N GLY A 51 -10.14 -14.86 -12.60
CA GLY A 51 -11.49 -14.73 -12.05
C GLY A 51 -11.50 -14.07 -10.65
N SER A 52 -12.69 -13.67 -10.22
CA SER A 52 -12.94 -13.22 -8.86
C SER A 52 -12.96 -14.41 -7.89
N GLU A 53 -12.81 -14.11 -6.60
CA GLU A 53 -12.93 -15.09 -5.53
C GLU A 53 -14.23 -15.90 -5.65
N ARG A 54 -14.11 -17.24 -5.59
CA ARG A 54 -15.22 -18.16 -5.53
C ARG A 54 -14.78 -19.47 -4.86
N ILE A 55 -15.72 -20.24 -4.36
CA ILE A 55 -15.46 -21.58 -3.85
C ILE A 55 -15.72 -22.59 -4.97
N GLY A 56 -14.70 -23.36 -5.34
CA GLY A 56 -14.78 -24.43 -6.31
C GLY A 56 -15.61 -25.63 -5.81
N ALA A 57 -15.91 -26.56 -6.71
CA ALA A 57 -16.67 -27.79 -6.38
C ALA A 57 -15.91 -28.72 -5.42
N ASP A 58 -14.59 -28.57 -5.35
CA ASP A 58 -13.68 -29.29 -4.45
C ASP A 58 -13.60 -28.65 -3.05
N GLY A 59 -14.24 -27.50 -2.84
CA GLY A 59 -14.23 -26.77 -1.58
C GLY A 59 -13.01 -25.86 -1.39
N LEU A 60 -12.21 -25.66 -2.44
CA LEU A 60 -11.09 -24.72 -2.46
C LEU A 60 -11.52 -23.35 -2.96
N TRP A 61 -10.80 -22.32 -2.53
CA TRP A 61 -10.94 -20.97 -3.08
C TRP A 61 -10.25 -20.88 -4.43
N ASP A 62 -10.99 -20.48 -5.44
CA ASP A 62 -10.53 -20.20 -6.79
C ASP A 62 -10.49 -18.69 -7.08
N GLY A 63 -9.79 -18.32 -8.16
CA GLY A 63 -9.63 -16.95 -8.59
C GLY A 63 -8.65 -16.19 -7.71
N ILE A 64 -8.65 -14.88 -7.79
CA ILE A 64 -7.90 -14.02 -6.86
C ILE A 64 -8.75 -13.88 -5.61
N CYS A 65 -8.35 -14.55 -4.54
CA CYS A 65 -9.13 -14.63 -3.30
C CYS A 65 -8.49 -13.89 -2.12
N LEU A 66 -7.21 -13.56 -2.18
CA LEU A 66 -6.49 -12.84 -1.14
C LEU A 66 -5.78 -11.64 -1.75
N ALA A 67 -5.93 -10.46 -1.15
CA ALA A 67 -5.13 -9.28 -1.46
C ALA A 67 -4.93 -8.42 -0.22
N ARG A 68 -3.72 -7.83 -0.07
CA ARG A 68 -3.35 -6.96 1.06
C ARG A 68 -2.38 -5.88 0.60
N LEU A 69 -2.42 -4.74 1.30
CA LEU A 69 -1.37 -3.72 1.27
C LEU A 69 -0.55 -3.84 2.54
N ILE A 70 0.73 -4.14 2.42
CA ILE A 70 1.62 -4.46 3.54
C ILE A 70 2.97 -3.79 3.29
N ASP A 71 3.46 -3.03 4.25
CA ASP A 71 4.81 -2.47 4.24
C ASP A 71 5.81 -3.56 4.68
N PHE A 72 6.53 -4.15 3.72
CA PHE A 72 7.42 -5.28 3.96
C PHE A 72 8.82 -4.88 4.43
N ASP A 73 9.27 -3.66 4.17
CA ASP A 73 10.64 -3.21 4.49
C ASP A 73 10.69 -1.98 5.40
N GLY A 74 9.54 -1.45 5.83
CA GLY A 74 9.46 -0.35 6.77
C GLY A 74 9.77 1.02 6.16
N ASP A 75 9.69 1.16 4.84
CA ASP A 75 9.91 2.44 4.16
C ASP A 75 8.67 3.35 4.21
N GLY A 76 7.56 2.84 4.75
CA GLY A 76 6.28 3.53 4.86
C GLY A 76 5.42 3.45 3.62
N THR A 77 5.89 2.82 2.54
CA THR A 77 5.13 2.62 1.29
C THR A 77 4.71 1.15 1.19
N PRO A 78 3.42 0.82 1.31
CA PRO A 78 3.02 -0.58 1.29
C PRO A 78 3.15 -1.21 -0.09
N GLU A 79 3.55 -2.47 -0.11
CA GLU A 79 3.52 -3.37 -1.25
C GLU A 79 2.11 -3.92 -1.47
N LEU A 80 1.78 -4.21 -2.73
CA LEU A 80 0.60 -5.01 -3.06
C LEU A 80 0.97 -6.49 -3.03
N TYR A 81 0.42 -7.21 -2.06
CA TYR A 81 0.42 -8.66 -2.00
C TYR A 81 -0.91 -9.20 -2.49
N TYR A 82 -0.90 -10.24 -3.34
CA TYR A 82 -2.09 -11.00 -3.63
C TYR A 82 -1.78 -12.48 -3.87
N ALA A 83 -2.80 -13.33 -3.62
CA ALA A 83 -2.74 -14.76 -3.87
C ALA A 83 -4.06 -15.30 -4.41
N GLY A 84 -3.97 -16.44 -5.09
CA GLY A 84 -5.12 -17.09 -5.69
C GLY A 84 -4.76 -18.35 -6.45
N ALA A 85 -5.73 -18.87 -7.20
CA ALA A 85 -5.54 -19.98 -8.13
C ALA A 85 -6.17 -19.65 -9.48
N ALA A 86 -5.51 -20.04 -10.57
CA ALA A 86 -6.18 -20.11 -11.87
C ALA A 86 -7.12 -21.34 -11.88
N ALA A 87 -8.14 -21.33 -12.72
CA ALA A 87 -9.02 -22.49 -12.87
C ALA A 87 -8.21 -23.75 -13.21
N ASP A 88 -8.34 -24.79 -12.38
CA ASP A 88 -7.59 -26.04 -12.46
C ASP A 88 -6.04 -25.88 -12.40
N GLY A 89 -5.55 -24.75 -11.90
CA GLY A 89 -4.13 -24.43 -11.78
C GLY A 89 -3.60 -24.47 -10.35
N PRO A 90 -2.27 -24.36 -10.18
CA PRO A 90 -1.67 -24.29 -8.86
C PRO A 90 -2.04 -22.98 -8.16
N PHE A 91 -1.99 -23.02 -6.83
CA PHE A 91 -2.05 -21.79 -6.04
C PHE A 91 -0.77 -20.99 -6.24
N PHE A 92 -0.93 -19.67 -6.26
CA PHE A 92 0.20 -18.75 -6.43
C PHE A 92 0.04 -17.52 -5.55
N GLN A 93 1.17 -16.87 -5.30
CA GLN A 93 1.21 -15.55 -4.67
C GLN A 93 2.13 -14.62 -5.43
N ARG A 94 1.84 -13.33 -5.36
CA ARG A 94 2.61 -12.28 -6.03
C ARG A 94 2.75 -11.08 -5.11
N LEU A 95 3.89 -10.40 -5.26
CA LEU A 95 4.21 -9.19 -4.50
C LEU A 95 4.70 -8.12 -5.47
N PHE A 96 4.18 -6.90 -5.31
CA PHE A 96 4.55 -5.76 -6.14
C PHE A 96 4.94 -4.57 -5.26
N THR A 97 6.01 -3.89 -5.60
CA THR A 97 6.38 -2.59 -5.03
C THR A 97 6.11 -1.47 -6.03
N TYR A 98 5.87 -0.25 -5.52
CA TYR A 98 5.77 0.94 -6.36
C TYR A 98 7.00 1.80 -6.17
N ALA A 99 7.85 1.86 -7.19
CA ALA A 99 9.09 2.62 -7.19
C ALA A 99 9.31 3.29 -8.55
N ASP A 100 9.93 4.45 -8.58
CA ASP A 100 10.27 5.20 -9.80
C ASP A 100 9.08 5.41 -10.75
N GLY A 101 7.89 5.71 -10.19
CA GLY A 101 6.67 6.01 -10.95
C GLY A 101 5.99 4.79 -11.57
N LYS A 102 6.36 3.57 -11.21
CA LYS A 102 5.75 2.33 -11.73
C LYS A 102 5.65 1.24 -10.67
N ALA A 103 4.68 0.35 -10.85
CA ALA A 103 4.62 -0.88 -10.08
C ALA A 103 5.54 -1.93 -10.71
N VAL A 104 6.33 -2.60 -9.87
CA VAL A 104 7.30 -3.63 -10.26
C VAL A 104 6.98 -4.89 -9.47
N GLN A 105 6.84 -6.03 -10.18
CA GLN A 105 6.74 -7.31 -9.50
C GLN A 105 8.08 -7.64 -8.85
N LEU A 106 8.03 -8.04 -7.58
CA LEU A 106 9.21 -8.54 -6.88
C LEU A 106 9.52 -9.96 -7.34
N ASP A 107 10.79 -10.24 -7.48
CA ASP A 107 11.28 -11.61 -7.73
C ASP A 107 11.18 -12.41 -6.42
N ILE A 108 10.26 -13.37 -6.39
CA ILE A 108 10.02 -14.29 -5.28
C ILE A 108 10.46 -15.66 -5.74
N PRO A 109 11.21 -16.45 -4.94
CA PRO A 109 11.61 -17.82 -5.30
C PRO A 109 10.41 -18.66 -5.77
N ASP A 110 10.63 -19.52 -6.77
CA ASP A 110 9.57 -20.30 -7.43
C ASP A 110 8.76 -21.15 -6.42
N GLU A 111 9.42 -21.73 -5.44
CA GLU A 111 8.81 -22.53 -4.37
C GLU A 111 7.86 -21.70 -3.50
N VAL A 112 8.10 -20.41 -3.35
CA VAL A 112 7.25 -19.48 -2.60
C VAL A 112 6.17 -18.90 -3.49
N SER A 113 6.50 -18.65 -4.76
CA SER A 113 5.57 -18.00 -5.70
C SER A 113 4.44 -18.93 -6.17
N ASN A 114 4.62 -20.25 -6.08
CA ASN A 114 3.64 -21.26 -6.50
C ASN A 114 3.57 -22.38 -5.47
N PHE A 115 2.50 -22.43 -4.69
CA PHE A 115 2.35 -23.43 -3.60
C PHE A 115 1.99 -24.84 -4.07
N GLY A 116 1.91 -25.12 -5.32
CA GLY A 116 1.47 -26.42 -5.80
C GLY A 116 0.03 -26.76 -5.46
N THR A 117 -0.30 -28.06 -5.59
CA THR A 117 -1.63 -28.64 -5.27
C THR A 117 -1.61 -29.38 -3.94
N ASP A 118 -0.74 -29.01 -3.02
CA ASP A 118 -0.51 -29.76 -1.78
C ASP A 118 -1.74 -29.71 -0.83
N VAL A 119 -1.77 -30.66 0.09
CA VAL A 119 -2.95 -31.06 0.88
C VAL A 119 -3.52 -29.96 1.78
N SER A 120 -2.82 -28.84 1.91
CA SER A 120 -3.26 -27.66 2.70
C SER A 120 -2.62 -26.40 2.14
N PRO A 121 -3.07 -25.91 0.98
CA PRO A 121 -2.57 -24.64 0.47
C PRO A 121 -2.94 -23.52 1.44
N ALA A 122 -1.95 -22.81 1.92
CA ALA A 122 -2.12 -21.67 2.80
C ALA A 122 -1.06 -20.60 2.51
N ALA A 123 -1.50 -19.34 2.48
CA ALA A 123 -0.57 -18.20 2.51
C ALA A 123 -0.29 -17.85 3.97
N ARG A 124 0.98 -17.76 4.33
CA ARG A 124 1.43 -17.38 5.68
C ARG A 124 2.23 -16.09 5.63
N LEU A 125 1.82 -15.14 6.43
CA LEU A 125 2.43 -13.83 6.56
C LEU A 125 2.71 -13.56 8.04
N PHE A 126 3.86 -12.99 8.34
CA PHE A 126 4.10 -12.35 9.63
C PHE A 126 4.16 -10.84 9.40
N VAL A 127 3.32 -10.09 10.09
CA VAL A 127 3.20 -8.64 9.90
C VAL A 127 3.41 -7.95 11.25
N GLY A 128 4.34 -7.03 11.29
CA GLY A 128 4.64 -6.18 12.44
C GLY A 128 4.78 -4.72 12.03
N GLU A 129 5.12 -3.87 13.00
CA GLU A 129 5.36 -2.46 12.72
C GLU A 129 6.67 -2.31 11.92
N GLY A 130 6.54 -1.81 10.69
CA GLY A 130 7.67 -1.52 9.80
C GLY A 130 8.41 -2.74 9.26
N ARG A 131 7.81 -3.93 9.28
CA ARG A 131 8.37 -5.14 8.65
C ARG A 131 7.33 -6.22 8.43
N ALA A 132 7.50 -7.00 7.38
CA ALA A 132 6.68 -8.19 7.15
C ALA A 132 7.50 -9.30 6.47
N TYR A 133 7.02 -10.53 6.60
CA TYR A 133 7.63 -11.71 5.99
C TYR A 133 6.58 -12.55 5.28
N LEU A 134 6.93 -13.04 4.08
CA LEU A 134 6.29 -14.20 3.49
C LEU A 134 6.93 -15.44 4.09
N VAL A 135 6.13 -16.44 4.44
CA VAL A 135 6.68 -17.70 4.99
C VAL A 135 6.45 -18.82 4.00
N ASP A 136 7.55 -19.43 3.56
CA ASP A 136 7.52 -20.70 2.85
C ASP A 136 7.75 -21.85 3.83
N GLY A 137 7.00 -22.89 3.68
CA GLY A 137 7.09 -24.10 4.49
C GLY A 137 5.77 -24.45 5.15
N HIS A 138 5.41 -25.72 5.00
CA HIS A 138 4.33 -26.31 5.74
C HIS A 138 4.85 -26.76 7.09
N GLU A 139 4.16 -26.42 8.18
CA GLU A 139 4.35 -27.06 9.49
C GLU A 139 3.99 -28.56 9.43
N VAL A 140 4.62 -29.32 8.59
CA VAL A 140 4.65 -30.76 8.79
C VAL A 140 5.92 -31.06 9.59
N ILE A 141 5.77 -31.02 10.90
CA ILE A 141 6.77 -31.39 11.93
C ILE A 141 7.33 -32.80 11.68
N MET A 142 7.60 -33.24 10.55
CA MET A 142 8.12 -34.59 10.27
C MET A 142 8.89 -34.66 8.96
N SER A 143 8.88 -33.61 8.16
CA SER A 143 9.43 -33.70 6.81
C SER A 143 10.91 -33.26 6.69
N GLY A 144 11.45 -32.60 7.70
CA GLY A 144 12.78 -31.98 7.61
C GLY A 144 12.92 -30.93 6.51
N LYS A 145 11.79 -30.50 5.92
CA LYS A 145 11.81 -29.43 4.93
C LYS A 145 12.12 -28.10 5.61
N PRO A 146 12.88 -27.22 4.96
CA PRO A 146 13.14 -25.90 5.50
C PRO A 146 11.85 -25.06 5.54
N VAL A 147 11.74 -24.22 6.58
CA VAL A 147 10.80 -23.12 6.68
C VAL A 147 11.61 -21.84 6.55
N THR A 148 11.26 -21.00 5.61
CA THR A 148 11.99 -19.78 5.33
C THR A 148 11.08 -18.56 5.40
N TYR A 149 11.54 -17.53 6.11
CA TYR A 149 10.94 -16.22 6.16
C TYR A 149 11.60 -15.32 5.12
N TYR A 150 10.82 -14.77 4.22
CA TYR A 150 11.31 -13.87 3.15
C TYR A 150 10.87 -12.44 3.42
N SER A 151 11.80 -11.49 3.39
CA SER A 151 11.52 -10.05 3.43
C SER A 151 11.85 -9.39 2.10
N LYS A 152 11.30 -8.19 1.88
CA LYS A 152 11.65 -7.35 0.72
C LYS A 152 13.07 -6.82 0.87
N GLN A 153 13.88 -6.98 -0.17
CA GLN A 153 15.21 -6.39 -0.31
C GLN A 153 15.35 -5.81 -1.73
N GLY A 154 15.21 -4.51 -1.88
CA GLY A 154 15.16 -3.87 -3.19
C GLY A 154 13.98 -4.39 -4.02
N ASN A 155 14.24 -4.97 -5.19
CA ASN A 155 13.22 -5.52 -6.09
C ASN A 155 13.07 -7.04 -5.99
N SER A 156 13.50 -7.66 -4.90
CA SER A 156 13.37 -9.11 -4.69
C SER A 156 12.92 -9.42 -3.26
N ALA A 157 12.41 -10.63 -3.05
CA ALA A 157 12.24 -11.21 -1.73
C ALA A 157 13.45 -12.07 -1.41
N ALA A 158 14.12 -11.79 -0.30
CA ALA A 158 15.31 -12.51 0.16
C ALA A 158 15.04 -13.20 1.48
N ALA A 159 15.67 -14.38 1.68
CA ALA A 159 15.60 -15.10 2.94
C ALA A 159 16.15 -14.24 4.08
N ALA A 160 15.36 -14.04 5.11
CA ALA A 160 15.72 -13.32 6.33
C ALA A 160 16.06 -14.30 7.46
N LEU A 161 15.45 -15.48 7.45
CA LEU A 161 15.71 -16.58 8.39
C LEU A 161 15.23 -17.89 7.78
N THR A 162 16.00 -18.95 7.94
CA THR A 162 15.62 -20.31 7.53
C THR A 162 15.87 -21.30 8.65
N TYR A 163 14.90 -22.16 8.94
CA TYR A 163 15.08 -23.24 9.90
C TYR A 163 14.55 -24.57 9.38
N THR A 164 15.06 -25.66 9.95
CA THR A 164 14.51 -27.00 9.80
C THR A 164 14.21 -27.60 11.18
N GLU A 165 13.15 -28.39 11.25
CA GLU A 165 12.83 -29.21 12.41
C GLU A 165 12.44 -30.61 11.92
N THR A 166 13.08 -31.62 12.45
CA THR A 166 12.80 -33.02 12.14
C THR A 166 12.75 -33.81 13.45
N LEU A 167 11.80 -34.72 13.58
CA LEU A 167 11.83 -35.69 14.65
C LEU A 167 12.91 -36.75 14.40
N GLY A 168 13.61 -37.15 15.46
CA GLY A 168 14.61 -38.21 15.38
C GLY A 168 14.01 -39.55 14.95
N GLU A 169 14.87 -40.42 14.43
CA GLU A 169 14.47 -41.80 14.04
C GLU A 169 14.17 -42.66 15.25
N PHE A 170 13.30 -43.66 15.06
CA PHE A 170 13.02 -44.67 16.09
C PHE A 170 14.35 -45.34 16.57
N PRO A 171 14.59 -45.48 17.89
CA PRO A 171 13.66 -45.25 19.01
C PRO A 171 13.65 -43.82 19.61
N ASN A 172 14.33 -42.83 18.99
CA ASN A 172 14.55 -41.49 19.51
C ASN A 172 13.55 -40.47 18.89
N GLU A 173 12.33 -40.87 18.56
CA GLU A 173 11.29 -40.02 17.95
C GLU A 173 10.93 -38.78 18.78
N ALA A 174 11.35 -38.73 20.06
CA ALA A 174 11.17 -37.57 20.92
C ALA A 174 12.32 -36.53 20.81
N GLU A 175 13.36 -36.85 20.07
CA GLU A 175 14.49 -35.95 19.86
C GLU A 175 14.25 -35.08 18.63
N HIS A 176 14.27 -33.77 18.82
CA HIS A 176 14.17 -32.80 17.74
C HIS A 176 15.58 -32.51 17.20
N ILE A 177 15.74 -32.71 15.89
CA ILE A 177 16.94 -32.33 15.15
C ILE A 177 16.62 -31.00 14.45
N CYS A 178 17.27 -29.93 14.89
CA CYS A 178 16.99 -28.58 14.44
C CYS A 178 18.20 -27.90 13.82
N THR A 179 17.96 -27.09 12.79
CA THR A 179 18.94 -26.15 12.28
C THR A 179 18.35 -24.74 12.21
N LEU A 180 19.20 -23.74 12.33
CA LEU A 180 18.88 -22.35 12.09
C LEU A 180 19.96 -21.78 11.15
N ASP A 181 19.56 -21.26 10.00
CA ASP A 181 20.46 -20.77 8.93
C ASP A 181 21.57 -21.76 8.58
N GLY A 182 21.23 -23.07 8.59
CA GLY A 182 22.13 -24.18 8.29
C GLY A 182 22.99 -24.68 9.45
N GLU A 183 23.00 -23.99 10.58
CA GLU A 183 23.73 -24.40 11.77
C GLU A 183 22.86 -25.20 12.74
N SER A 184 23.42 -26.25 13.36
CA SER A 184 22.70 -27.08 14.32
C SER A 184 22.36 -26.28 15.60
N ILE A 185 21.13 -26.39 16.07
CA ILE A 185 20.65 -25.69 17.27
C ILE A 185 19.79 -26.65 18.10
N SER A 186 19.73 -26.45 19.42
CA SER A 186 18.78 -27.17 20.24
C SER A 186 17.34 -26.73 19.95
N TYR A 187 16.37 -27.62 20.17
CA TYR A 187 14.95 -27.27 20.00
C TYR A 187 14.55 -26.04 20.82
N ALA A 188 14.95 -25.98 22.08
CA ALA A 188 14.68 -24.81 22.94
C ALA A 188 15.36 -23.53 22.40
N GLY A 189 16.57 -23.67 21.84
CA GLY A 189 17.27 -22.55 21.20
C GLY A 189 16.57 -22.08 19.94
N LEU A 190 16.06 -23.00 19.11
CA LEU A 190 15.27 -22.66 17.93
C LEU A 190 13.99 -21.92 18.32
N GLN A 191 13.23 -22.44 19.28
CA GLN A 191 12.00 -21.77 19.74
C GLN A 191 12.30 -20.36 20.26
N ALA A 192 13.33 -20.17 21.06
CA ALA A 192 13.73 -18.86 21.56
C ALA A 192 14.14 -17.90 20.43
N ALA A 193 14.84 -18.40 19.41
CA ALA A 193 15.25 -17.59 18.25
C ALA A 193 14.04 -17.17 17.40
N LEU A 194 13.07 -18.08 17.19
CA LEU A 194 11.84 -17.77 16.47
C LEU A 194 10.96 -16.78 17.23
N ASP A 195 10.81 -16.94 18.56
CA ASP A 195 10.09 -16.02 19.43
C ASP A 195 10.70 -14.60 19.37
N ASP A 196 12.03 -14.50 19.40
CA ASP A 196 12.73 -13.21 19.30
C ASP A 196 12.60 -12.60 17.90
N PHE A 197 12.75 -13.42 16.84
CA PHE A 197 12.66 -12.98 15.46
C PHE A 197 11.26 -12.45 15.11
N THR A 198 10.21 -13.11 15.60
CA THR A 198 8.80 -12.73 15.36
C THR A 198 8.21 -11.84 16.46
N ALA A 199 9.04 -11.36 17.40
CA ALA A 199 8.58 -10.52 18.52
C ALA A 199 7.87 -9.26 18.00
N GLY A 200 6.66 -9.00 18.52
CA GLY A 200 5.83 -7.86 18.10
C GLY A 200 5.15 -8.02 16.75
N MET A 201 5.23 -9.21 16.14
CA MET A 201 4.54 -9.51 14.88
C MET A 201 3.28 -10.35 15.11
N THR A 202 2.35 -10.26 14.20
CA THR A 202 1.15 -11.10 14.15
C THR A 202 1.24 -12.01 12.95
N GLU A 203 1.04 -13.31 13.16
CA GLU A 203 0.88 -14.25 12.07
C GLU A 203 -0.53 -14.11 11.48
N ALA A 204 -0.59 -13.93 10.16
CA ALA A 204 -1.80 -14.01 9.36
C ALA A 204 -1.66 -15.22 8.43
N SER A 205 -2.35 -16.29 8.76
CA SER A 205 -2.38 -17.53 7.98
C SER A 205 -3.73 -17.65 7.29
N TYR A 206 -3.74 -17.70 5.97
CA TYR A 206 -4.95 -17.79 5.15
C TYR A 206 -5.08 -19.18 4.55
N SER A 207 -6.17 -19.90 4.92
CA SER A 207 -6.49 -21.18 4.31
C SER A 207 -7.24 -21.00 3.01
N PHE A 208 -6.78 -21.70 1.97
CA PHE A 208 -7.52 -21.81 0.70
C PHE A 208 -8.57 -22.92 0.70
N TRP A 209 -8.72 -23.68 1.80
CA TRP A 209 -9.86 -24.56 2.03
C TRP A 209 -11.01 -23.78 2.67
N ALA A 210 -12.16 -23.71 2.00
CA ALA A 210 -13.31 -22.97 2.51
C ALA A 210 -13.91 -23.56 3.80
N SER A 211 -13.66 -24.84 4.06
CA SER A 211 -14.24 -25.60 5.19
C SER A 211 -13.23 -25.97 6.28
N ALA A 212 -11.96 -25.64 6.14
CA ALA A 212 -10.91 -26.25 6.98
C ALA A 212 -10.88 -25.76 8.43
N GLY A 213 -11.46 -24.63 8.78
CA GLY A 213 -11.44 -24.09 10.15
C GLY A 213 -10.03 -23.83 10.71
N VAL A 214 -9.00 -23.92 9.89
CA VAL A 214 -7.59 -23.66 10.20
C VAL A 214 -7.16 -22.43 9.40
N GLY A 215 -6.68 -21.41 10.08
CA GLY A 215 -6.33 -20.12 9.48
C GLY A 215 -7.54 -19.20 9.24
N GLU A 216 -7.27 -18.02 8.72
CA GLU A 216 -8.28 -17.02 8.38
C GLU A 216 -8.90 -17.31 7.02
N SER A 217 -10.15 -16.91 6.83
CA SER A 217 -10.76 -16.91 5.49
C SER A 217 -10.17 -15.75 4.66
N PRO A 218 -9.76 -16.00 3.42
CA PRO A 218 -9.33 -14.92 2.53
C PRO A 218 -10.49 -14.05 2.03
N ALA A 219 -11.74 -14.48 2.24
CA ALA A 219 -12.94 -13.84 1.73
C ALA A 219 -13.00 -12.34 2.07
N GLY A 220 -13.32 -11.53 1.08
CA GLY A 220 -13.50 -10.09 1.23
C GLY A 220 -12.20 -9.28 1.28
N THR A 221 -11.03 -9.90 1.37
CA THR A 221 -9.74 -9.16 1.43
C THR A 221 -9.47 -8.40 0.13
N VAL A 222 -9.80 -8.98 -1.01
CA VAL A 222 -9.69 -8.32 -2.33
C VAL A 222 -10.59 -7.08 -2.40
N ALA A 223 -11.83 -7.19 -1.92
CA ALA A 223 -12.77 -6.06 -1.89
C ALA A 223 -12.28 -4.95 -0.95
N ALA A 224 -11.74 -5.31 0.22
CA ALA A 224 -11.18 -4.37 1.18
C ALA A 224 -9.94 -3.64 0.60
N THR A 225 -9.02 -4.37 -0.03
CA THR A 225 -7.85 -3.80 -0.69
C THR A 225 -8.25 -2.85 -1.82
N ARG A 226 -9.19 -3.25 -2.67
CA ARG A 226 -9.74 -2.36 -3.71
C ARG A 226 -10.38 -1.11 -3.12
N GLN A 227 -11.10 -1.24 -2.01
CA GLN A 227 -11.69 -0.07 -1.34
C GLN A 227 -10.61 0.88 -0.80
N ALA A 228 -9.55 0.35 -0.18
CA ALA A 228 -8.43 1.14 0.28
C ALA A 228 -7.75 1.89 -0.87
N LEU A 229 -7.46 1.23 -1.99
CA LEU A 229 -6.89 1.84 -3.19
C LEU A 229 -7.81 2.94 -3.78
N ARG A 230 -9.13 2.71 -3.80
CA ARG A 230 -10.10 3.71 -4.28
C ARG A 230 -10.13 4.97 -3.42
N THR A 231 -9.86 4.89 -2.12
CA THR A 231 -9.81 6.08 -1.26
C THR A 231 -8.71 7.04 -1.66
N LEU A 232 -7.65 6.54 -2.31
CA LEU A 232 -6.55 7.35 -2.85
C LEU A 232 -6.83 7.84 -4.27
N THR A 233 -7.42 7.00 -5.13
CA THR A 233 -7.63 7.34 -6.55
C THR A 233 -8.89 8.15 -6.79
N ASN A 234 -9.96 7.90 -6.03
CA ASN A 234 -11.27 8.56 -6.18
C ASN A 234 -11.83 9.01 -4.83
N PRO A 235 -11.12 9.86 -4.08
CA PRO A 235 -11.59 10.33 -2.78
C PRO A 235 -12.76 11.31 -2.91
N THR A 236 -13.44 11.55 -1.79
CA THR A 236 -14.39 12.67 -1.70
C THR A 236 -13.65 13.94 -1.33
N ALA A 237 -13.67 14.93 -2.21
CA ALA A 237 -13.16 16.26 -1.95
C ALA A 237 -14.20 17.08 -1.16
N GLN A 238 -13.83 17.65 -0.02
CA GLN A 238 -14.64 18.59 0.74
C GLN A 238 -14.15 20.01 0.46
N VAL A 239 -15.08 20.98 0.34
CA VAL A 239 -14.66 22.39 0.18
C VAL A 239 -13.82 22.80 1.39
N SER A 240 -12.60 23.26 1.15
CA SER A 240 -11.68 23.67 2.22
C SER A 240 -12.25 24.88 2.96
N THR A 241 -12.20 24.82 4.28
CA THR A 241 -12.55 25.92 5.19
C THR A 241 -11.31 26.65 5.71
N HIS A 242 -10.12 26.27 5.23
CA HIS A 242 -8.88 26.87 5.63
C HIS A 242 -8.69 28.26 5.01
N ARG A 243 -8.11 29.15 5.78
CA ARG A 243 -7.70 30.46 5.26
C ARG A 243 -6.46 30.29 4.41
N VAL A 244 -6.34 31.09 3.37
CA VAL A 244 -5.12 31.14 2.55
C VAL A 244 -4.61 32.59 2.56
N THR A 245 -3.31 32.74 2.69
CA THR A 245 -2.63 34.02 2.49
C THR A 245 -1.51 33.88 1.49
N VAL A 246 -1.25 34.93 0.72
CA VAL A 246 -0.08 35.09 -0.15
C VAL A 246 0.64 36.34 0.29
N ASP A 247 1.91 36.21 0.72
CA ASP A 247 2.74 37.30 1.25
C ASP A 247 2.00 38.13 2.32
N GLY A 248 1.34 37.40 3.25
CA GLY A 248 0.57 37.99 4.35
C GLY A 248 -0.79 38.59 3.96
N LYS A 249 -1.16 38.64 2.68
CA LYS A 249 -2.44 39.13 2.20
C LYS A 249 -3.44 38.00 2.06
N ALA A 250 -4.70 38.21 2.51
CA ALA A 250 -5.77 37.23 2.36
C ALA A 250 -6.03 36.91 0.89
N ALA A 251 -6.13 35.61 0.58
CA ALA A 251 -6.41 35.08 -0.74
C ALA A 251 -7.54 34.04 -0.65
N ALA A 252 -8.26 33.83 -1.74
CA ALA A 252 -9.38 32.89 -1.79
C ALA A 252 -9.33 32.01 -3.06
N PRO A 253 -8.31 31.16 -3.20
CA PRO A 253 -8.31 30.19 -4.29
C PRO A 253 -9.45 29.17 -4.09
N ALA A 254 -9.98 28.63 -5.18
CA ALA A 254 -10.84 27.46 -5.10
C ALA A 254 -10.01 26.28 -4.54
N ALA A 255 -10.36 25.80 -3.35
CA ALA A 255 -9.62 24.76 -2.65
C ALA A 255 -10.53 23.69 -2.07
N TYR A 256 -10.10 22.45 -2.18
CA TYR A 256 -10.69 21.29 -1.52
C TYR A 256 -9.71 20.68 -0.51
N GLU A 257 -10.27 20.12 0.54
CA GLU A 257 -9.56 19.21 1.45
C GLU A 257 -9.80 17.78 0.98
N ILE A 258 -8.74 17.05 0.75
CA ILE A 258 -8.73 15.65 0.33
C ILE A 258 -7.72 14.91 1.19
N ASN A 259 -8.17 13.91 1.96
CA ASN A 259 -7.31 13.11 2.84
C ASN A 259 -6.38 14.00 3.72
N GLY A 260 -6.95 15.06 4.33
CA GLY A 260 -6.22 15.98 5.21
C GLY A 260 -5.27 16.97 4.51
N ASN A 261 -5.21 17.00 3.18
CA ASN A 261 -4.38 17.93 2.42
C ASN A 261 -5.21 18.95 1.66
N ASN A 262 -4.66 20.16 1.49
CA ASN A 262 -5.28 21.22 0.69
C ASN A 262 -4.86 21.09 -0.77
N TYR A 263 -5.87 20.90 -1.63
CA TYR A 263 -5.73 20.88 -3.08
C TYR A 263 -6.34 22.15 -3.65
N CYS A 264 -5.55 22.94 -4.35
CA CYS A 264 -5.96 24.20 -4.93
C CYS A 264 -6.09 24.11 -6.45
N LYS A 265 -7.06 24.81 -7.01
CA LYS A 265 -7.20 24.93 -8.46
C LYS A 265 -5.94 25.56 -9.03
N LEU A 266 -5.29 24.87 -9.97
CA LEU A 266 -3.97 25.26 -10.50
C LEU A 266 -3.96 26.70 -11.04
N ARG A 267 -4.97 27.06 -11.84
CA ARG A 267 -5.07 28.39 -12.44
C ARG A 267 -5.34 29.50 -11.41
N ASP A 268 -5.98 29.18 -10.30
CA ASP A 268 -6.18 30.14 -9.21
C ASP A 268 -4.85 30.47 -8.52
N ILE A 269 -4.01 29.46 -8.30
CA ILE A 269 -2.65 29.68 -7.75
C ILE A 269 -1.81 30.49 -8.72
N ALA A 270 -1.80 30.14 -10.00
CA ALA A 270 -1.10 30.91 -11.03
C ALA A 270 -1.56 32.38 -11.08
N GLN A 271 -2.88 32.62 -10.97
CA GLN A 271 -3.44 33.98 -10.93
C GLN A 271 -3.02 34.74 -9.66
N LEU A 272 -2.97 34.08 -8.49
CA LEU A 272 -2.60 34.71 -7.23
C LEU A 272 -1.10 35.04 -7.17
N LEU A 273 -0.26 34.21 -7.78
CA LEU A 273 1.20 34.41 -7.79
C LEU A 273 1.68 35.30 -8.94
N ARG A 274 0.78 35.75 -9.82
CA ARG A 274 1.13 36.64 -10.92
C ARG A 274 1.76 37.95 -10.42
N GLY A 275 2.93 38.26 -10.94
CA GLY A 275 3.72 39.46 -10.59
C GLY A 275 4.52 39.31 -9.30
N THR A 276 4.61 38.12 -8.70
CA THR A 276 5.50 37.77 -7.60
C THR A 276 6.75 37.05 -8.11
N ALA A 277 7.70 36.76 -7.22
CA ALA A 277 8.89 35.98 -7.56
C ALA A 277 8.56 34.54 -7.99
N ALA A 278 7.46 33.97 -7.48
CA ALA A 278 7.00 32.59 -7.76
C ALA A 278 5.92 32.53 -8.87
N GLN A 279 5.83 33.53 -9.75
CA GLN A 279 4.87 33.51 -10.87
C GLN A 279 5.19 32.40 -11.87
N PHE A 280 4.15 31.83 -12.50
CA PHE A 280 4.28 30.82 -13.55
C PHE A 280 3.09 30.88 -14.52
N GLU A 281 3.32 30.47 -15.76
CA GLU A 281 2.26 30.33 -16.77
C GLU A 281 1.74 28.89 -16.80
N VAL A 282 0.46 28.71 -17.16
CA VAL A 282 -0.22 27.42 -17.27
C VAL A 282 -0.82 27.26 -18.66
N THR A 283 -0.33 26.32 -19.47
CA THR A 283 -0.90 26.00 -20.76
C THR A 283 -1.40 24.55 -20.79
N TRP A 284 -2.44 24.31 -21.60
CA TRP A 284 -3.01 23.00 -21.83
C TRP A 284 -2.74 22.52 -23.24
N ASN A 285 -2.06 21.37 -23.38
CA ASN A 285 -1.88 20.68 -24.64
C ASN A 285 -2.87 19.51 -24.74
N GLY A 286 -4.00 19.74 -25.39
CA GLY A 286 -5.07 18.74 -25.51
C GLY A 286 -4.68 17.52 -26.33
N ALA A 287 -3.82 17.66 -27.33
CA ALA A 287 -3.38 16.53 -28.15
C ALA A 287 -2.48 15.56 -27.36
N ALA A 288 -1.69 16.08 -26.42
CA ALA A 288 -0.80 15.29 -25.57
C ALA A 288 -1.40 14.99 -24.20
N GLN A 289 -2.62 15.46 -23.87
CA GLN A 289 -3.23 15.38 -22.54
C GLN A 289 -2.26 15.86 -21.46
N ARG A 290 -1.67 17.05 -21.66
CA ARG A 290 -0.54 17.56 -20.89
C ARG A 290 -0.78 18.98 -20.41
N ILE A 291 -0.39 19.24 -19.16
CA ILE A 291 -0.30 20.57 -18.57
C ILE A 291 1.18 20.99 -18.61
N ASP A 292 1.46 22.11 -19.28
CA ASP A 292 2.78 22.72 -19.28
C ASP A 292 2.79 23.94 -18.37
N LEU A 293 3.74 23.96 -17.43
CA LEU A 293 4.07 25.08 -16.56
C LEU A 293 5.35 25.73 -17.07
N THR A 294 5.37 27.07 -17.09
CA THR A 294 6.58 27.83 -17.42
C THR A 294 6.92 28.71 -16.23
N ASP A 295 8.06 28.42 -15.58
CA ASP A 295 8.53 29.15 -14.42
C ASP A 295 8.90 30.60 -14.79
N GLY A 296 8.68 31.54 -13.85
CA GLY A 296 8.96 32.96 -14.06
C GLY A 296 8.07 33.68 -15.06
N ALA A 297 7.25 32.96 -15.84
CA ALA A 297 6.34 33.57 -16.81
C ALA A 297 5.03 34.05 -16.15
N GLY A 298 4.60 35.26 -16.48
CA GLY A 298 3.37 35.83 -15.95
C GLY A 298 2.13 35.11 -16.48
N TYR A 299 1.25 34.66 -15.57
CA TYR A 299 0.02 33.94 -15.92
C TYR A 299 -0.92 34.76 -16.81
N THR A 300 -1.43 34.12 -17.87
CA THR A 300 -2.43 34.68 -18.78
C THR A 300 -3.83 34.20 -18.35
N SER A 301 -4.64 35.09 -17.79
CA SER A 301 -5.99 34.74 -17.33
C SER A 301 -6.88 34.26 -18.48
N VAL A 302 -7.57 33.17 -18.25
CA VAL A 302 -8.50 32.56 -19.22
C VAL A 302 -9.98 32.72 -18.83
N GLY A 303 -10.23 33.23 -17.59
CA GLY A 303 -11.55 33.42 -17.02
C GLY A 303 -11.97 32.27 -16.07
N GLY A 304 -12.74 32.62 -15.05
CA GLY A 304 -13.22 31.67 -14.03
C GLY A 304 -12.20 31.36 -12.94
N GLU A 305 -11.06 32.07 -12.90
CA GLU A 305 -10.15 32.05 -11.76
C GLU A 305 -10.79 32.69 -10.54
N LEU A 306 -10.44 32.15 -9.36
CA LEU A 306 -10.92 32.60 -8.04
C LEU A 306 -12.45 32.56 -7.87
N ALA A 307 -13.15 31.79 -8.72
CA ALA A 307 -14.58 31.62 -8.60
C ALA A 307 -14.92 30.79 -7.35
N ALA A 308 -15.96 31.21 -6.61
CA ALA A 308 -16.42 30.49 -5.44
C ALA A 308 -16.87 29.06 -5.79
N LEU A 309 -16.48 28.09 -4.95
CA LEU A 309 -16.90 26.72 -5.11
C LEU A 309 -18.36 26.53 -4.65
N PRO A 310 -19.10 25.61 -5.31
CA PRO A 310 -20.40 25.19 -4.82
C PRO A 310 -20.24 24.44 -3.48
N THR A 311 -21.21 24.56 -2.60
CA THR A 311 -21.23 23.83 -1.32
C THR A 311 -21.40 22.34 -1.52
N GLY A 312 -20.86 21.54 -0.59
CA GLY A 312 -20.96 20.07 -0.55
C GLY A 312 -19.73 19.37 -1.12
N GLY A 313 -19.60 18.08 -0.77
CA GLY A 313 -18.53 17.21 -1.26
C GLY A 313 -18.67 16.91 -2.74
N LYS A 314 -17.54 16.69 -3.40
CA LYS A 314 -17.46 16.30 -4.81
C LYS A 314 -16.61 15.04 -4.94
N ALA A 315 -16.92 14.19 -5.91
CA ALA A 315 -15.99 13.15 -6.31
C ALA A 315 -14.74 13.80 -6.91
N ALA A 316 -13.59 13.31 -6.50
CA ALA A 316 -12.30 13.69 -7.05
C ALA A 316 -11.72 12.49 -7.79
N GLU A 317 -11.38 12.64 -9.06
CA GLU A 317 -10.77 11.59 -9.86
C GLU A 317 -9.30 11.92 -10.07
N LEU A 318 -8.40 10.95 -9.88
CA LEU A 318 -6.99 11.17 -10.16
C LEU A 318 -6.84 11.63 -11.61
N THR A 319 -6.16 12.77 -11.85
CA THR A 319 -6.02 13.30 -13.22
C THR A 319 -5.21 12.34 -14.08
N GLY A 320 -5.64 12.20 -15.34
CA GLY A 320 -4.86 11.50 -16.37
C GLY A 320 -3.86 12.40 -17.10
N ALA A 321 -3.81 13.70 -16.76
CA ALA A 321 -2.93 14.65 -17.42
C ALA A 321 -1.51 14.56 -16.88
N SER A 322 -0.51 14.48 -17.75
CA SER A 322 0.90 14.65 -17.37
C SER A 322 1.19 16.12 -17.11
N VAL A 323 2.07 16.41 -16.13
CA VAL A 323 2.47 17.77 -15.78
C VAL A 323 3.94 17.98 -16.12
N TYR A 324 4.26 19.10 -16.71
CA TYR A 324 5.63 19.45 -17.08
C TYR A 324 5.95 20.86 -16.57
N LEU A 325 7.15 21.05 -16.06
CA LEU A 325 7.73 22.35 -15.74
C LEU A 325 8.97 22.57 -16.63
N ASP A 326 8.93 23.57 -17.48
CA ASP A 326 10.00 23.90 -18.43
C ASP A 326 10.47 22.69 -19.26
N GLY A 327 9.52 21.85 -19.69
CA GLY A 327 9.77 20.65 -20.46
C GLY A 327 10.19 19.40 -19.67
N ARG A 328 10.41 19.52 -18.34
CA ARG A 328 10.69 18.38 -17.45
C ARG A 328 9.40 17.85 -16.85
N GLN A 329 9.14 16.57 -17.00
CA GLN A 329 7.97 15.95 -16.38
C GLN A 329 8.09 15.96 -14.85
N LEU A 330 6.99 16.32 -14.20
CA LEU A 330 6.86 16.30 -12.75
C LEU A 330 5.94 15.15 -12.30
N ASP A 331 6.26 14.54 -11.18
CA ASP A 331 5.38 13.60 -10.48
C ASP A 331 4.59 14.36 -9.41
N LEU A 332 3.45 14.89 -9.78
CA LEU A 332 2.57 15.67 -8.91
C LEU A 332 1.23 14.98 -8.74
N THR A 333 0.77 14.86 -7.50
CA THR A 333 -0.60 14.39 -7.23
C THR A 333 -1.60 15.48 -7.58
N ALA A 334 -2.47 15.18 -8.55
CA ALA A 334 -3.55 16.06 -8.94
C ALA A 334 -4.86 15.31 -9.14
N TYR A 335 -5.96 15.96 -8.80
CA TYR A 335 -7.31 15.44 -9.02
C TYR A 335 -8.10 16.34 -9.98
N ASN A 336 -8.83 15.70 -10.89
CA ASN A 336 -9.87 16.38 -11.65
C ASN A 336 -11.16 16.42 -10.81
N ILE A 337 -11.68 17.62 -10.59
CA ILE A 337 -12.93 17.85 -9.87
C ILE A 337 -13.74 18.85 -10.71
N ALA A 338 -14.88 18.43 -11.23
CA ALA A 338 -15.75 19.24 -12.08
C ALA A 338 -14.96 19.95 -13.20
N ASP A 339 -14.24 19.16 -13.98
CA ASP A 339 -13.43 19.57 -15.17
C ASP A 339 -12.29 20.55 -14.86
N ASN A 340 -11.86 20.64 -13.60
CA ASN A 340 -10.70 21.44 -13.22
C ASN A 340 -9.67 20.57 -12.50
N ASN A 341 -8.38 20.83 -12.76
CA ASN A 341 -7.29 20.15 -12.07
C ASN A 341 -6.89 20.90 -10.80
N TYR A 342 -6.91 20.17 -9.69
CA TYR A 342 -6.54 20.62 -8.36
C TYR A 342 -5.28 19.91 -7.93
N PHE A 343 -4.29 20.66 -7.46
CA PHE A 343 -2.99 20.16 -7.06
C PHE A 343 -2.80 20.33 -5.57
N LYS A 344 -2.11 19.40 -4.95
CA LYS A 344 -1.68 19.53 -3.56
C LYS A 344 -0.75 20.74 -3.46
N LEU A 345 -1.11 21.69 -2.59
CA LEU A 345 -0.42 23.00 -2.56
C LEU A 345 1.05 22.87 -2.19
N ARG A 346 1.41 21.96 -1.29
CA ARG A 346 2.82 21.73 -0.92
C ARG A 346 3.65 21.15 -2.06
N ASP A 347 3.07 20.29 -2.88
CA ASP A 347 3.76 19.72 -4.04
C ASP A 347 4.03 20.78 -5.10
N LEU A 348 3.09 21.74 -5.28
CA LEU A 348 3.33 22.91 -6.13
C LEU A 348 4.42 23.80 -5.55
N GLY A 349 4.41 24.06 -4.22
CA GLY A 349 5.46 24.82 -3.55
C GLY A 349 6.83 24.19 -3.73
N ALA A 350 6.94 22.88 -3.60
CA ALA A 350 8.18 22.14 -3.82
C ALA A 350 8.65 22.19 -5.29
N ALA A 351 7.72 22.13 -6.25
CA ALA A 351 8.07 22.12 -7.68
C ALA A 351 8.50 23.50 -8.21
N LEU A 352 7.92 24.58 -7.68
CA LEU A 352 8.08 25.96 -8.11
C LEU A 352 8.89 26.80 -7.11
N ASP A 353 9.45 26.15 -6.07
CA ASP A 353 10.32 26.72 -5.03
C ASP A 353 9.75 27.95 -4.31
N PHE A 354 8.50 27.84 -3.81
CA PHE A 354 7.91 28.85 -2.92
C PHE A 354 7.49 28.25 -1.57
N GLY A 355 7.57 29.06 -0.51
CA GLY A 355 7.25 28.65 0.86
C GLY A 355 5.77 28.34 1.04
N VAL A 356 5.46 27.22 1.69
CA VAL A 356 4.10 26.83 2.10
C VAL A 356 4.16 26.40 3.56
N THR A 357 3.49 27.14 4.44
CA THR A 357 3.43 26.83 5.86
C THR A 357 2.00 26.69 6.36
N TRP A 358 1.82 25.93 7.45
CA TRP A 358 0.53 25.72 8.09
C TRP A 358 0.53 26.24 9.52
N ASP A 359 -0.40 27.12 9.83
CA ASP A 359 -0.67 27.56 11.21
C ASP A 359 -1.95 26.89 11.73
N ASN A 360 -1.78 25.91 12.62
CA ASN A 360 -2.87 25.16 13.22
C ASN A 360 -3.77 26.04 14.13
N GLY A 361 -3.22 27.07 14.77
CA GLY A 361 -3.96 27.94 15.67
C GLY A 361 -4.98 28.83 14.95
N THR A 362 -4.61 29.33 13.78
CA THR A 362 -5.46 30.17 12.94
C THR A 362 -6.12 29.39 11.78
N ARG A 363 -5.76 28.11 11.58
CA ARG A 363 -6.14 27.29 10.43
C ARG A 363 -5.82 27.99 9.10
N THR A 364 -4.61 28.52 9.00
CA THR A 364 -4.17 29.29 7.84
C THR A 364 -3.05 28.59 7.11
N VAL A 365 -3.20 28.45 5.81
CA VAL A 365 -2.12 28.11 4.88
C VAL A 365 -1.49 29.42 4.39
N ALA A 366 -0.23 29.63 4.66
CA ALA A 366 0.49 30.81 4.18
C ALA A 366 1.43 30.40 3.02
N ILE A 367 1.31 31.14 1.91
CA ILE A 367 2.22 31.09 0.78
C ILE A 367 3.15 32.29 0.92
N ASP A 368 4.46 32.04 0.89
CA ASP A 368 5.52 33.05 0.89
C ASP A 368 6.30 32.92 -0.43
N THR A 369 6.14 33.92 -1.31
CA THR A 369 6.72 33.87 -2.65
C THR A 369 8.20 34.28 -2.70
N ASP A 370 8.74 34.83 -1.60
CA ASP A 370 10.13 35.22 -1.47
C ASP A 370 10.96 34.16 -0.70
N ALA A 371 10.31 33.19 -0.05
CA ALA A 371 10.96 32.11 0.66
C ALA A 371 11.05 30.84 -0.17
N PRO A 372 12.17 30.09 -0.16
CA PRO A 372 12.24 28.79 -0.80
C PRO A 372 11.34 27.78 -0.09
N TYR A 373 10.95 26.73 -0.79
CA TYR A 373 10.20 25.65 -0.19
C TYR A 373 11.03 24.91 0.88
N ALA A 374 10.45 24.69 2.05
CA ALA A 374 11.02 23.86 3.09
C ALA A 374 10.01 22.74 3.44
N ALA A 375 10.45 21.48 3.39
CA ALA A 375 9.64 20.36 3.88
C ALA A 375 9.52 20.46 5.41
N GLU A 376 8.29 20.32 5.92
CA GLU A 376 8.01 20.25 7.37
C GLU A 376 8.25 18.84 7.92
#